data_fa59e355597bbdf9161e10a2f53517df
#
_entry.id   fa59e355597bbdf9161e10a2f53517df
#
_cell.length_a   1.000
_cell.length_b   1.000
_cell.length_c   1.000
_cell.angle_alpha   90.00
_cell.angle_beta   90.00
_cell.angle_gamma   90.00
#
_symmetry.space_group_name_H-M   'P 1'
#
loop_
_entity.id
_entity.type
_entity.pdbx_description
1 polymer ?
#
loop_
_entity_poly.entity_id
_entity_poly.type
_entity_poly.pdbx_seq_one_letter_code
_entity_poly.pdbx_strand_id
1 'polypeptide(L)'
;INSSLISGAQSLFGVKTQLKFGKTTITGVFSDQRSDARSVVAEGGGTLDQFEFFIRDYDENRHFFLAQYFRNNYDQALANYPFINNNIQITRIEVWVTNRSNRTENVRNFVAFQDLGETSVIGNSGVAVSGGPNAFPDNGNNGLDPTNIGNAGSQLTEQVRDIATVQNGITIPGFNEGFDFAKQENTRKLLEGQEYTLNTQLGYISLNQRLNNDEVLAVAYQYTVGGQVFQVGEFANDGIGATDVDVNSQGQVTNVTNNALVLKLLKSSITSVSQPIWDLMMKNIYDTGAFQLTQEDFKLNIFYNESAPVNYITAVQGSPFGADFEGNPISETTLLRLFNLDRLNYNNDPQANGDGFFDFVPGITVIPQNGKIVFTKVEPFGRYLFDILDNDGNTGNNATDYQADTYTNPNQEKYVYDLLYKATKTAALDEVEKNKFQIKGRYKSSGGDGIPIGGFNVPRGSVRVTAGGRLLVEGQDYTVNYQLGRVYIIDEGLKASNIPIEVSTENNSIFGQQTKRYTGINVEHQFNENFVIGATYLNLNERPITQKANYNSEPINNTILGFNANFSSELPFLSRLVNKLPN
;
A
#
# COMPACT_ATOMS: atom_id res chain seq x y z
N ILE A 1 17.24 -33.96 -14.96
CA ILE A 1 17.97 -32.76 -15.41
C ILE A 1 17.85 -31.74 -14.29
N ASN A 2 18.94 -31.46 -13.59
CA ASN A 2 18.99 -30.37 -12.63
C ASN A 2 19.22 -29.05 -13.38
N SER A 3 18.32 -28.11 -13.29
CA SER A 3 18.40 -26.85 -14.01
C SER A 3 18.10 -25.68 -13.10
N SER A 4 18.89 -24.60 -13.20
CA SER A 4 18.62 -23.33 -12.54
C SER A 4 17.38 -22.60 -13.08
N LEU A 5 16.83 -23.04 -14.22
CA LEU A 5 15.60 -22.47 -14.79
C LEU A 5 14.34 -22.93 -14.07
N ILE A 6 14.40 -23.99 -13.30
CA ILE A 6 13.27 -24.52 -12.53
C ILE A 6 13.73 -24.62 -11.08
N SER A 7 13.39 -23.64 -10.28
CA SER A 7 13.53 -23.67 -8.83
C SER A 7 12.13 -23.64 -8.19
N GLY A 8 11.88 -24.54 -7.26
CA GLY A 8 10.65 -24.53 -6.45
C GLY A 8 9.40 -25.17 -7.07
N ALA A 9 9.40 -25.61 -8.33
CA ALA A 9 8.26 -26.32 -8.91
C ALA A 9 8.23 -27.77 -8.42
N GLN A 10 7.19 -28.15 -7.68
CA GLN A 10 7.01 -29.51 -7.18
C GLN A 10 6.23 -30.41 -8.15
N SER A 11 5.35 -29.84 -8.98
CA SER A 11 4.66 -30.58 -10.04
C SER A 11 4.74 -29.89 -11.39
N LEU A 12 5.23 -30.59 -12.38
CA LEU A 12 5.22 -30.23 -13.79
C LEU A 12 4.29 -31.20 -14.51
N PHE A 13 3.29 -30.67 -15.20
CA PHE A 13 2.44 -31.47 -16.06
C PHE A 13 3.06 -31.53 -17.46
N GLY A 14 3.50 -32.72 -17.90
CA GLY A 14 4.17 -32.82 -19.17
C GLY A 14 4.56 -34.23 -19.57
N VAL A 15 5.31 -34.32 -20.65
CA VAL A 15 5.80 -35.58 -21.23
C VAL A 15 7.32 -35.62 -21.20
N LYS A 16 7.87 -36.70 -20.67
CA LYS A 16 9.29 -37.04 -20.78
C LYS A 16 9.44 -38.24 -21.70
N THR A 17 10.25 -38.11 -22.73
CA THR A 17 10.61 -39.23 -23.61
C THR A 17 12.11 -39.47 -23.55
N GLN A 18 12.50 -40.74 -23.62
CA GLN A 18 13.90 -41.13 -23.69
C GLN A 18 14.05 -42.17 -24.78
N LEU A 19 14.85 -41.84 -25.76
CA LEU A 19 15.13 -42.70 -26.90
C LEU A 19 16.60 -43.13 -26.87
N LYS A 20 16.87 -44.40 -27.04
CA LYS A 20 18.25 -44.94 -27.08
C LYS A 20 18.52 -45.55 -28.43
N PHE A 21 19.51 -45.02 -29.14
CA PHE A 21 19.97 -45.48 -30.43
C PHE A 21 21.42 -45.95 -30.30
N GLY A 22 21.62 -47.25 -30.04
CA GLY A 22 22.94 -47.78 -29.79
C GLY A 22 23.65 -47.10 -28.61
N LYS A 23 24.70 -46.32 -28.90
CA LYS A 23 25.47 -45.56 -27.89
C LYS A 23 24.98 -44.14 -27.66
N THR A 24 23.93 -43.73 -28.33
CA THR A 24 23.34 -42.38 -28.20
C THR A 24 22.02 -42.46 -27.45
N THR A 25 21.87 -41.62 -26.41
CA THR A 25 20.62 -41.44 -25.67
C THR A 25 20.11 -40.01 -25.86
N ILE A 26 18.87 -39.87 -26.29
CA ILE A 26 18.19 -38.60 -26.47
C ILE A 26 17.06 -38.55 -25.45
N THR A 27 17.09 -37.55 -24.59
CA THR A 27 16.02 -37.30 -23.60
C THR A 27 15.32 -35.98 -23.93
N GLY A 28 14.01 -36.03 -24.22
CA GLY A 28 13.16 -34.85 -24.40
C GLY A 28 12.20 -34.67 -23.24
N VAL A 29 12.03 -33.45 -22.78
CA VAL A 29 11.07 -33.05 -21.74
C VAL A 29 10.27 -31.86 -22.26
N PHE A 30 8.94 -31.98 -22.25
CA PHE A 30 8.02 -30.91 -22.55
C PHE A 30 7.05 -30.80 -21.37
N SER A 31 6.98 -29.66 -20.71
CA SER A 31 6.08 -29.49 -19.58
C SER A 31 5.50 -28.08 -19.52
N ASP A 32 4.25 -28.00 -19.04
CA ASP A 32 3.59 -26.75 -18.68
C ASP A 32 3.51 -26.68 -17.16
N GLN A 33 3.94 -25.57 -16.60
CA GLN A 33 3.72 -25.24 -15.19
C GLN A 33 2.43 -24.44 -15.08
N ARG A 34 1.47 -24.95 -14.31
CA ARG A 34 0.17 -24.31 -14.06
C ARG A 34 -0.02 -23.97 -12.59
N SER A 35 0.92 -24.34 -11.74
CA SER A 35 0.89 -24.06 -10.31
C SER A 35 1.99 -23.06 -9.92
N ASP A 36 1.67 -22.21 -8.95
CA ASP A 36 2.64 -21.33 -8.31
C ASP A 36 3.09 -21.97 -7.00
N ALA A 37 4.37 -22.20 -6.85
CA ALA A 37 4.93 -22.71 -5.60
C ALA A 37 5.45 -21.53 -4.78
N ARG A 38 4.95 -21.40 -3.53
CA ARG A 38 5.43 -20.42 -2.56
C ARG A 38 6.09 -21.15 -1.41
N SER A 39 7.20 -20.62 -0.92
CA SER A 39 7.80 -21.07 0.31
C SER A 39 7.84 -19.92 1.34
N VAL A 40 7.56 -20.27 2.59
CA VAL A 40 7.62 -19.37 3.73
C VAL A 40 8.55 -20.00 4.75
N VAL A 41 9.48 -19.24 5.29
CA VAL A 41 10.42 -19.72 6.32
C VAL A 41 10.01 -19.15 7.67
N ALA A 42 9.88 -20.00 8.68
CA ALA A 42 9.60 -19.65 10.07
C ALA A 42 10.82 -19.93 10.93
N GLU A 43 11.18 -19.02 11.83
CA GLU A 43 12.26 -19.19 12.80
C GLU A 43 11.75 -18.87 14.21
N GLY A 44 12.04 -19.73 15.19
CA GLY A 44 11.69 -19.50 16.59
C GLY A 44 10.20 -19.32 16.86
N GLY A 45 9.33 -20.09 16.17
CA GLY A 45 7.87 -20.05 16.36
C GLY A 45 7.15 -18.92 15.63
N GLY A 46 7.84 -18.00 14.94
CA GLY A 46 7.28 -16.96 14.07
C GLY A 46 7.76 -17.11 12.64
N THR A 47 7.01 -16.63 11.67
CA THR A 47 7.43 -16.57 10.27
C THR A 47 8.14 -15.25 9.97
N LEU A 48 9.28 -15.33 9.28
CA LEU A 48 9.88 -14.17 8.62
C LEU A 48 9.27 -14.04 7.22
N ASP A 49 8.27 -13.18 7.13
CA ASP A 49 7.63 -12.87 5.85
C ASP A 49 8.30 -11.66 5.20
N GLN A 50 8.37 -11.67 3.89
CA GLN A 50 8.91 -10.57 3.11
C GLN A 50 7.78 -9.84 2.40
N PHE A 51 7.90 -8.52 2.29
CA PHE A 51 7.02 -7.71 1.48
C PHE A 51 7.81 -6.89 0.48
N GLU A 52 7.19 -6.67 -0.67
CA GLU A 52 7.75 -5.88 -1.74
C GLU A 52 6.59 -5.22 -2.51
N PHE A 53 6.63 -3.91 -2.67
CA PHE A 53 5.65 -3.15 -3.45
C PHE A 53 6.27 -1.88 -4.02
N PHE A 54 5.68 -1.38 -5.09
CA PHE A 54 6.05 -0.09 -5.68
C PHE A 54 5.27 1.04 -5.01
N ILE A 55 5.80 2.26 -5.10
CA ILE A 55 5.18 3.45 -4.50
C ILE A 55 3.78 3.77 -5.04
N ARG A 56 3.44 3.28 -6.24
CA ARG A 56 2.08 3.36 -6.81
C ARG A 56 1.05 2.51 -6.06
N ASP A 57 1.51 1.55 -5.25
CA ASP A 57 0.65 0.58 -4.57
C ASP A 57 0.18 1.09 -3.19
N TYR A 58 0.03 2.43 -3.06
CA TYR A 58 -0.51 3.03 -1.84
C TYR A 58 -1.92 2.51 -1.53
N ASP A 59 -2.30 2.56 -0.26
CA ASP A 59 -3.57 2.02 0.26
C ASP A 59 -4.74 2.98 -0.04
N GLU A 60 -5.22 2.96 -1.28
CA GLU A 60 -6.22 3.85 -1.85
C GLU A 60 -7.61 3.69 -1.20
N ASN A 61 -8.37 4.80 -1.07
CA ASN A 61 -9.76 4.83 -0.57
C ASN A 61 -9.94 4.27 0.86
N ARG A 62 -8.94 4.44 1.70
CA ARG A 62 -8.98 3.93 3.08
C ARG A 62 -8.60 4.97 4.13
N HIS A 63 -7.71 5.90 3.81
CA HIS A 63 -7.19 6.89 4.74
C HIS A 63 -7.52 8.30 4.27
N PHE A 64 -8.09 9.14 5.16
CA PHE A 64 -8.57 10.46 4.77
C PHE A 64 -8.28 11.50 5.85
N PHE A 65 -7.71 12.63 5.45
CA PHE A 65 -7.67 13.84 6.29
C PHE A 65 -9.08 14.39 6.50
N LEU A 66 -9.34 14.95 7.68
CA LEU A 66 -10.66 15.51 8.02
C LEU A 66 -10.89 16.88 7.37
N ALA A 67 -9.84 17.63 7.05
CA ALA A 67 -9.87 18.92 6.36
C ALA A 67 -8.53 19.20 5.67
N GLN A 68 -8.51 20.17 4.75
CA GLN A 68 -7.29 20.64 4.07
C GLN A 68 -6.26 21.18 5.08
N TYR A 69 -6.72 21.79 6.16
CA TYR A 69 -5.85 22.24 7.25
C TYR A 69 -4.96 21.13 7.79
N PHE A 70 -5.51 19.96 8.08
CA PHE A 70 -4.73 18.83 8.61
C PHE A 70 -3.72 18.30 7.60
N ARG A 71 -4.12 18.23 6.33
CA ARG A 71 -3.21 17.85 5.23
C ARG A 71 -2.04 18.83 5.10
N ASN A 72 -2.33 20.12 5.08
CA ASN A 72 -1.33 21.17 4.84
C ASN A 72 -0.33 21.31 6.01
N ASN A 73 -0.74 20.95 7.23
CA ASN A 73 0.10 21.02 8.42
C ASN A 73 0.75 19.67 8.80
N TYR A 74 0.46 18.59 8.10
CA TYR A 74 0.94 17.24 8.39
C TYR A 74 2.47 17.15 8.40
N ASP A 75 3.12 17.64 7.36
CA ASP A 75 4.57 17.60 7.18
C ASP A 75 5.31 18.37 8.28
N GLN A 76 4.75 19.52 8.69
CA GLN A 76 5.30 20.34 9.76
C GLN A 76 5.06 19.70 11.13
N ALA A 77 3.88 19.10 11.35
CA ALA A 77 3.55 18.42 12.60
C ALA A 77 4.50 17.24 12.87
N LEU A 78 4.97 16.56 11.82
CA LEU A 78 5.87 15.41 11.89
C LEU A 78 7.34 15.75 11.57
N ALA A 79 7.70 17.03 11.45
CA ALA A 79 9.05 17.43 11.12
C ALA A 79 10.09 16.90 12.14
N ASN A 80 9.71 16.79 13.42
CA ASN A 80 10.58 16.37 14.51
C ASN A 80 10.03 15.15 15.26
N TYR A 81 9.45 14.18 14.50
CA TYR A 81 9.02 12.95 15.16
C TYR A 81 10.18 12.31 15.96
N PRO A 82 9.92 11.57 17.04
CA PRO A 82 8.63 11.03 17.49
C PRO A 82 7.68 12.04 18.15
N PHE A 83 8.07 13.29 18.29
CA PHE A 83 7.22 14.35 18.86
C PHE A 83 6.33 14.94 17.78
N ILE A 84 5.01 14.88 17.99
CA ILE A 84 4.03 15.52 17.12
C ILE A 84 3.92 16.99 17.54
N ASN A 85 4.36 17.90 16.69
CA ASN A 85 4.26 19.34 16.94
C ASN A 85 2.89 19.86 16.50
N ASN A 86 1.85 19.51 17.27
CA ASN A 86 0.48 19.97 17.04
C ASN A 86 -0.27 20.10 18.37
N ASN A 87 -0.97 21.21 18.53
CA ASN A 87 -1.78 21.50 19.72
C ASN A 87 -3.26 21.16 19.54
N ILE A 88 -3.61 20.50 18.45
CA ILE A 88 -4.97 20.07 18.14
C ILE A 88 -5.25 18.73 18.81
N GLN A 89 -6.44 18.61 19.40
CA GLN A 89 -6.96 17.36 19.92
C GLN A 89 -8.40 17.18 19.47
N ILE A 90 -8.64 16.19 18.61
CA ILE A 90 -10.00 15.81 18.23
C ILE A 90 -10.65 15.12 19.42
N THR A 91 -11.82 15.64 19.82
CA THR A 91 -12.54 15.21 21.02
C THR A 91 -13.80 14.41 20.71
N ARG A 92 -14.38 14.62 19.52
CA ARG A 92 -15.60 13.92 19.08
C ARG A 92 -15.60 13.80 17.57
N ILE A 93 -16.03 12.66 17.05
CA ILE A 93 -16.18 12.42 15.60
C ILE A 93 -17.36 11.49 15.33
N GLU A 94 -18.05 11.71 14.24
CA GLU A 94 -18.98 10.78 13.62
C GLU A 94 -18.61 10.59 12.17
N VAL A 95 -18.49 9.34 11.75
CA VAL A 95 -18.12 8.95 10.38
C VAL A 95 -19.30 8.24 9.74
N TRP A 96 -19.73 8.73 8.60
CA TRP A 96 -20.90 8.26 7.87
C TRP A 96 -20.53 7.79 6.47
N VAL A 97 -21.10 6.67 6.04
CA VAL A 97 -20.81 6.06 4.75
C VAL A 97 -22.10 5.53 4.11
N THR A 98 -22.09 5.39 2.79
CA THR A 98 -23.16 4.74 2.02
C THR A 98 -23.51 3.36 2.63
N ASN A 99 -24.79 3.12 2.89
CA ASN A 99 -25.26 1.88 3.49
C ASN A 99 -25.49 0.79 2.43
N ARG A 100 -24.53 -0.09 2.25
CA ARG A 100 -24.64 -1.25 1.35
C ARG A 100 -25.19 -2.50 2.01
N SER A 101 -25.20 -2.53 3.34
CA SER A 101 -25.58 -3.73 4.12
C SER A 101 -27.06 -3.76 4.51
N ASN A 102 -27.88 -2.82 4.04
CA ASN A 102 -29.29 -2.65 4.40
C ASN A 102 -29.51 -2.63 5.94
N ARG A 103 -28.55 -2.12 6.69
CA ARG A 103 -28.71 -1.89 8.14
C ARG A 103 -29.79 -0.84 8.36
N THR A 104 -30.63 -1.06 9.34
CA THR A 104 -31.73 -0.16 9.72
C THR A 104 -31.43 0.60 11.04
N GLU A 105 -30.38 0.19 11.75
CA GLU A 105 -29.95 0.81 13.00
C GLU A 105 -28.82 1.83 12.74
N ASN A 106 -28.85 2.94 13.47
CA ASN A 106 -27.88 4.04 13.35
C ASN A 106 -27.79 4.58 11.91
N VAL A 107 -28.93 4.75 11.27
CA VAL A 107 -29.03 5.30 9.92
C VAL A 107 -29.56 6.73 9.96
N ARG A 108 -29.03 7.60 9.11
CA ARG A 108 -29.46 8.98 8.92
C ARG A 108 -29.33 9.37 7.45
N ASN A 109 -30.11 10.35 7.03
CA ASN A 109 -29.84 11.06 5.79
C ASN A 109 -28.82 12.15 6.05
N PHE A 110 -27.99 12.44 5.05
CA PHE A 110 -27.10 13.59 5.12
C PHE A 110 -26.97 14.29 3.76
N VAL A 111 -26.62 15.57 3.83
CA VAL A 111 -25.99 16.35 2.77
C VAL A 111 -24.59 16.70 3.22
N ALA A 112 -23.58 16.42 2.42
CA ALA A 112 -22.19 16.68 2.79
C ALA A 112 -21.54 17.56 1.74
N PHE A 113 -20.84 18.61 2.20
CA PHE A 113 -20.17 19.60 1.37
C PHE A 113 -18.66 19.45 1.43
N GLN A 114 -17.97 19.51 0.26
CA GLN A 114 -16.51 19.43 0.25
C GLN A 114 -15.86 20.64 0.93
N ASP A 115 -16.47 21.83 0.82
CA ASP A 115 -15.90 23.09 1.30
C ASP A 115 -16.36 23.46 2.72
N LEU A 116 -17.22 22.66 3.37
CA LEU A 116 -17.68 22.93 4.74
C LEU A 116 -16.49 23.10 5.69
N GLY A 117 -16.46 24.23 6.36
CA GLY A 117 -15.43 24.54 7.36
C GLY A 117 -14.07 24.96 6.79
N GLU A 118 -13.88 24.95 5.48
CA GLU A 118 -12.63 25.34 4.82
C GLU A 118 -12.54 26.86 4.59
N THR A 119 -11.30 27.37 4.40
CA THR A 119 -11.05 28.80 4.11
C THR A 119 -10.13 29.04 2.93
N SER A 120 -8.98 28.40 2.89
CA SER A 120 -7.92 28.68 1.91
C SER A 120 -7.96 27.82 0.67
N VAL A 121 -8.46 26.60 0.78
CA VAL A 121 -8.56 25.63 -0.32
C VAL A 121 -10.04 25.33 -0.54
N ILE A 122 -10.66 26.06 -1.46
CA ILE A 122 -12.08 26.01 -1.78
C ILE A 122 -12.25 25.43 -3.18
N GLY A 123 -13.11 24.42 -3.31
CA GLY A 123 -13.40 23.75 -4.57
C GLY A 123 -14.31 24.59 -5.48
N ASN A 124 -15.29 25.25 -4.91
CA ASN A 124 -16.20 26.10 -5.65
C ASN A 124 -16.04 27.58 -5.27
N SER A 125 -15.59 28.40 -6.20
CA SER A 125 -15.35 29.86 -5.99
C SER A 125 -16.59 30.65 -5.61
N GLY A 126 -17.79 30.09 -5.76
CA GLY A 126 -19.05 30.69 -5.32
C GLY A 126 -19.30 30.62 -3.82
N VAL A 127 -18.51 29.81 -3.08
CA VAL A 127 -18.61 29.72 -1.61
C VAL A 127 -18.07 30.98 -0.98
N ALA A 128 -18.90 31.68 -0.20
CA ALA A 128 -18.55 32.90 0.49
C ALA A 128 -17.72 32.58 1.74
N VAL A 129 -16.42 32.85 1.69
CA VAL A 129 -15.49 32.62 2.81
C VAL A 129 -15.48 33.81 3.74
N SER A 130 -15.65 33.58 5.04
CA SER A 130 -15.61 34.57 6.11
C SER A 130 -14.37 34.42 7.01
N GLY A 131 -13.83 33.20 7.13
CA GLY A 131 -12.62 32.90 7.90
C GLY A 131 -11.34 33.41 7.23
N GLY A 132 -10.30 33.68 8.04
CA GLY A 132 -8.97 34.04 7.51
C GLY A 132 -8.28 32.85 6.80
N PRO A 133 -7.24 33.11 5.99
CA PRO A 133 -6.59 32.07 5.16
C PRO A 133 -5.93 30.95 5.98
N ASN A 134 -5.62 31.20 7.24
CA ASN A 134 -5.02 30.19 8.15
C ASN A 134 -5.96 29.84 9.32
N ALA A 135 -7.26 30.13 9.18
CA ALA A 135 -8.21 29.79 10.23
C ALA A 135 -8.31 28.28 10.43
N PHE A 136 -8.51 27.89 11.68
CA PHE A 136 -8.82 26.50 12.01
C PHE A 136 -10.16 26.09 11.36
N PRO A 137 -10.32 24.84 10.89
CA PRO A 137 -11.58 24.37 10.34
C PRO A 137 -12.75 24.57 11.31
N ASP A 138 -13.77 25.29 10.89
CA ASP A 138 -14.95 25.58 11.71
C ASP A 138 -16.19 25.83 10.86
N ASN A 139 -17.37 25.49 11.35
CA ASN A 139 -18.64 25.70 10.65
C ASN A 139 -18.79 27.16 10.17
N GLY A 140 -18.43 28.12 11.03
CA GLY A 140 -18.54 29.55 10.76
C GLY A 140 -17.55 30.12 9.75
N ASN A 141 -16.68 29.32 9.15
CA ASN A 141 -15.64 29.78 8.23
C ASN A 141 -16.16 30.22 6.86
N ASN A 142 -17.36 29.79 6.47
CA ASN A 142 -17.93 30.12 5.18
C ASN A 142 -19.47 30.03 5.19
N GLY A 143 -20.09 30.37 4.06
CA GLY A 143 -21.55 30.44 3.91
C GLY A 143 -22.28 29.10 3.97
N LEU A 144 -21.57 27.97 4.12
CA LEU A 144 -22.14 26.62 4.28
C LEU A 144 -22.39 26.24 5.74
N ASP A 145 -22.30 27.18 6.67
CA ASP A 145 -22.48 26.99 8.10
C ASP A 145 -23.86 26.40 8.46
N PRO A 146 -23.93 25.18 9.00
CA PRO A 146 -25.18 24.54 9.39
C PRO A 146 -25.85 25.19 10.60
N THR A 147 -25.12 25.98 11.39
CA THR A 147 -25.67 26.68 12.54
C THR A 147 -26.34 28.01 12.18
N ASN A 148 -26.14 28.45 10.92
CA ASN A 148 -26.65 29.73 10.41
C ASN A 148 -27.65 29.59 9.27
N ILE A 149 -28.21 28.42 9.03
CA ILE A 149 -29.13 28.13 7.91
C ILE A 149 -30.32 29.12 7.94
N GLY A 150 -30.65 29.68 6.78
CA GLY A 150 -31.77 30.61 6.58
C GLY A 150 -31.51 32.01 7.09
N ASN A 151 -30.39 32.30 7.74
CA ASN A 151 -30.06 33.62 8.27
C ASN A 151 -29.17 34.44 7.31
N ALA A 152 -28.97 35.71 7.65
CA ALA A 152 -28.13 36.61 6.86
C ALA A 152 -26.70 36.09 6.78
N GLY A 153 -26.13 36.05 5.57
CA GLY A 153 -24.78 35.54 5.32
C GLY A 153 -24.70 34.03 5.05
N SER A 154 -25.79 33.29 5.28
CA SER A 154 -25.86 31.87 4.91
C SER A 154 -26.11 31.70 3.41
N GLN A 155 -25.45 30.73 2.81
CA GLN A 155 -25.72 30.25 1.45
C GLN A 155 -26.61 28.99 1.46
N LEU A 156 -27.10 28.59 2.64
CA LEU A 156 -28.03 27.49 2.86
C LEU A 156 -29.38 28.03 3.35
N THR A 157 -30.48 27.50 2.79
CA THR A 157 -31.85 27.76 3.25
C THR A 157 -32.40 26.53 3.97
N GLU A 158 -33.53 26.67 4.68
CA GLU A 158 -34.17 25.55 5.39
C GLU A 158 -34.48 24.34 4.50
N GLN A 159 -34.60 24.52 3.19
CA GLN A 159 -34.82 23.44 2.23
C GLN A 159 -33.65 22.44 2.16
N VAL A 160 -32.45 22.80 2.65
CA VAL A 160 -31.31 21.89 2.74
C VAL A 160 -31.55 20.76 3.76
N ARG A 161 -32.46 20.97 4.70
CA ARG A 161 -32.82 19.99 5.72
C ARG A 161 -33.61 18.81 5.18
N ASP A 162 -34.45 18.99 4.17
CA ASP A 162 -35.18 17.91 3.56
C ASP A 162 -34.36 17.31 2.42
N ILE A 163 -34.04 16.03 2.54
CA ILE A 163 -33.23 15.29 1.54
C ILE A 163 -33.82 15.36 0.12
N ALA A 164 -35.14 15.54 -0.01
CA ALA A 164 -35.80 15.66 -1.32
C ALA A 164 -35.58 17.04 -1.96
N THR A 165 -35.40 18.10 -1.16
CA THR A 165 -35.29 19.49 -1.63
C THR A 165 -33.89 20.11 -1.47
N VAL A 166 -32.91 19.34 -1.02
CA VAL A 166 -31.52 19.79 -0.76
C VAL A 166 -30.98 20.72 -1.85
N GLN A 167 -31.15 20.35 -3.13
CA GLN A 167 -30.63 21.14 -4.26
C GLN A 167 -31.20 22.59 -4.28
N ASN A 168 -32.47 22.74 -3.90
CA ASN A 168 -33.14 24.04 -3.85
C ASN A 168 -32.72 24.85 -2.61
N GLY A 169 -32.19 24.14 -1.60
CA GLY A 169 -31.70 24.75 -0.37
C GLY A 169 -30.32 25.40 -0.47
N ILE A 170 -29.62 25.20 -1.60
CA ILE A 170 -28.28 25.74 -1.85
C ILE A 170 -28.42 26.94 -2.78
N THR A 171 -27.98 28.13 -2.32
CA THR A 171 -28.14 29.38 -3.07
C THR A 171 -26.95 29.71 -4.00
N ILE A 172 -25.95 28.85 -4.08
CA ILE A 172 -24.74 29.01 -4.89
C ILE A 172 -25.03 28.58 -6.34
N PRO A 173 -24.93 29.48 -7.33
CA PRO A 173 -25.15 29.14 -8.72
C PRO A 173 -24.10 28.13 -9.21
N GLY A 174 -24.54 27.09 -9.93
CA GLY A 174 -23.64 26.08 -10.51
C GLY A 174 -23.04 25.12 -9.49
N PHE A 175 -23.62 25.01 -8.29
CA PHE A 175 -23.21 24.03 -7.27
C PHE A 175 -23.74 22.65 -7.61
N ASN A 176 -22.84 21.70 -7.87
CA ASN A 176 -23.16 20.42 -8.50
C ASN A 176 -23.05 19.24 -7.54
N GLU A 177 -24.08 18.38 -7.55
CA GLU A 177 -24.04 17.10 -6.83
C GLU A 177 -22.97 16.18 -7.44
N GLY A 178 -22.23 15.51 -6.57
CA GLY A 178 -21.12 14.62 -6.94
C GLY A 178 -19.75 15.32 -6.99
N PHE A 179 -19.72 16.64 -7.17
CA PHE A 179 -18.50 17.46 -7.17
C PHE A 179 -18.42 18.33 -5.90
N ASP A 180 -19.36 19.27 -5.75
CA ASP A 180 -19.35 20.24 -4.65
C ASP A 180 -19.99 19.67 -3.40
N PHE A 181 -21.01 18.84 -3.56
CA PHE A 181 -21.71 18.18 -2.46
C PHE A 181 -22.19 16.77 -2.85
N ALA A 182 -22.53 15.99 -1.85
CA ALA A 182 -23.21 14.72 -2.02
C ALA A 182 -24.40 14.64 -1.05
N LYS A 183 -25.54 14.13 -1.52
CA LYS A 183 -26.67 13.77 -0.68
C LYS A 183 -26.84 12.25 -0.65
N GLN A 184 -27.12 11.72 0.52
CA GLN A 184 -27.27 10.27 0.72
C GLN A 184 -28.41 9.99 1.69
N GLU A 185 -29.25 9.02 1.32
CA GLU A 185 -30.34 8.54 2.16
C GLU A 185 -29.92 7.26 2.90
N ASN A 186 -30.45 7.08 4.11
CA ASN A 186 -30.27 5.86 4.91
C ASN A 186 -28.80 5.44 5.08
N THR A 187 -27.92 6.40 5.23
CA THR A 187 -26.50 6.15 5.43
C THR A 187 -26.22 5.56 6.80
N ARG A 188 -25.16 4.79 6.92
CA ARG A 188 -24.79 4.16 8.19
C ARG A 188 -23.64 4.91 8.87
N LYS A 189 -23.72 4.99 10.19
CA LYS A 189 -22.62 5.46 11.03
C LYS A 189 -21.63 4.33 11.27
N LEU A 190 -20.33 4.62 11.10
CA LEU A 190 -19.24 3.70 11.43
C LEU A 190 -18.92 3.72 12.91
N LEU A 191 -18.45 2.58 13.42
CA LEU A 191 -18.05 2.40 14.82
C LEU A 191 -16.55 2.58 14.96
N GLU A 192 -16.14 3.54 15.80
CA GLU A 192 -14.72 3.77 16.12
C GLU A 192 -14.09 2.55 16.80
N GLY A 193 -12.84 2.23 16.45
CA GLY A 193 -12.11 1.08 16.96
C GLY A 193 -12.49 -0.27 16.33
N GLN A 194 -13.66 -0.36 15.66
CA GLN A 194 -14.13 -1.57 14.99
C GLN A 194 -14.11 -1.44 13.45
N GLU A 195 -14.57 -0.31 12.92
CA GLU A 195 -14.69 -0.08 11.47
C GLU A 195 -13.72 0.98 10.98
N TYR A 196 -13.24 1.86 11.85
CA TYR A 196 -12.19 2.83 11.58
C TYR A 196 -11.39 3.17 12.84
N THR A 197 -10.21 3.75 12.64
CA THR A 197 -9.38 4.36 13.68
C THR A 197 -9.19 5.85 13.40
N LEU A 198 -9.03 6.65 14.44
CA LEU A 198 -8.81 8.08 14.38
C LEU A 198 -7.42 8.43 14.90
N ASN A 199 -6.66 9.23 14.16
CA ASN A 199 -5.51 9.92 14.71
C ASN A 199 -5.96 11.31 15.19
N THR A 200 -6.07 11.47 16.52
CA THR A 200 -6.67 12.66 17.14
C THR A 200 -5.80 13.91 17.05
N GLN A 201 -4.49 13.77 16.86
CA GLN A 201 -3.54 14.88 16.76
C GLN A 201 -3.28 15.28 15.31
N LEU A 202 -3.18 14.33 14.40
CA LEU A 202 -2.91 14.59 12.99
C LEU A 202 -4.17 14.79 12.15
N GLY A 203 -5.36 14.54 12.71
CA GLY A 203 -6.64 14.82 12.08
C GLY A 203 -6.91 14.01 10.83
N TYR A 204 -6.69 12.68 10.89
CA TYR A 204 -7.07 11.77 9.83
C TYR A 204 -7.73 10.49 10.37
N ILE A 205 -8.53 9.85 9.54
CA ILE A 205 -9.16 8.57 9.81
C ILE A 205 -8.60 7.47 8.90
N SER A 206 -8.56 6.26 9.42
CA SER A 206 -8.17 5.06 8.70
C SER A 206 -9.28 4.03 8.78
N LEU A 207 -9.89 3.70 7.65
CA LEU A 207 -10.96 2.72 7.56
C LEU A 207 -10.39 1.30 7.57
N ASN A 208 -11.06 0.37 8.26
CA ASN A 208 -10.66 -1.04 8.25
C ASN A 208 -10.99 -1.72 6.92
N GLN A 209 -11.99 -1.23 6.20
CA GLN A 209 -12.36 -1.69 4.87
C GLN A 209 -12.17 -0.58 3.84
N ARG A 210 -11.61 -0.93 2.69
CA ARG A 210 -11.49 -0.01 1.55
C ARG A 210 -12.87 0.33 1.01
N LEU A 211 -13.10 1.62 0.74
CA LEU A 211 -14.32 2.06 0.09
C LEU A 211 -14.31 1.73 -1.41
N ASN A 212 -15.47 1.40 -1.94
CA ASN A 212 -15.67 1.30 -3.37
C ASN A 212 -15.74 2.69 -4.01
N ASN A 213 -15.58 2.75 -5.32
CA ASN A 213 -15.52 4.05 -6.01
C ASN A 213 -16.82 4.85 -5.90
N ASP A 214 -17.96 4.18 -5.84
CA ASP A 214 -19.29 4.76 -5.74
C ASP A 214 -19.77 5.03 -4.30
N GLU A 215 -18.99 4.67 -3.27
CA GLU A 215 -19.33 4.98 -1.89
C GLU A 215 -18.94 6.42 -1.52
N VAL A 216 -19.81 7.07 -0.78
CA VAL A 216 -19.63 8.42 -0.23
C VAL A 216 -19.20 8.31 1.22
N LEU A 217 -18.22 9.13 1.61
CA LEU A 217 -17.72 9.23 2.98
C LEU A 217 -17.89 10.66 3.46
N ALA A 218 -18.54 10.85 4.60
CA ALA A 218 -18.74 12.14 5.22
C ALA A 218 -18.51 12.07 6.74
N VAL A 219 -18.15 13.21 7.33
CA VAL A 219 -17.85 13.30 8.77
C VAL A 219 -18.43 14.55 9.41
N ALA A 220 -18.69 14.45 10.72
CA ALA A 220 -18.75 15.58 11.63
C ALA A 220 -17.69 15.38 12.71
N TYR A 221 -16.96 16.42 13.07
CA TYR A 221 -15.95 16.34 14.12
C TYR A 221 -15.86 17.62 14.94
N GLN A 222 -15.44 17.47 16.18
CA GLN A 222 -15.19 18.54 17.13
C GLN A 222 -13.78 18.37 17.69
N TYR A 223 -13.08 19.47 17.88
CA TYR A 223 -11.72 19.46 18.39
C TYR A 223 -11.41 20.71 19.22
N THR A 224 -10.33 20.65 19.98
CA THR A 224 -9.86 21.74 20.83
C THR A 224 -8.48 22.21 20.43
N VAL A 225 -8.27 23.52 20.48
CA VAL A 225 -6.97 24.18 20.31
C VAL A 225 -6.83 25.25 21.38
N GLY A 226 -5.83 25.12 22.23
CA GLY A 226 -5.58 26.12 23.28
C GLY A 226 -6.77 26.37 24.21
N GLY A 227 -7.67 25.39 24.39
CA GLY A 227 -8.87 25.50 25.22
C GLY A 227 -10.11 26.05 24.47
N GLN A 228 -9.98 26.45 23.22
CA GLN A 228 -11.12 26.81 22.36
C GLN A 228 -11.64 25.55 21.65
N VAL A 229 -12.96 25.49 21.45
CA VAL A 229 -13.67 24.39 20.80
C VAL A 229 -14.09 24.83 19.43
N PHE A 230 -13.80 23.98 18.43
CA PHE A 230 -14.19 24.15 17.04
C PHE A 230 -14.98 22.92 16.57
N GLN A 231 -15.92 23.14 15.65
CA GLN A 231 -16.76 22.07 15.12
C GLN A 231 -16.96 22.22 13.61
N VAL A 232 -16.88 21.09 12.91
CA VAL A 232 -17.23 21.00 11.49
C VAL A 232 -18.28 19.91 11.31
N GLY A 233 -19.41 20.28 10.68
CA GLY A 233 -20.56 19.40 10.49
C GLY A 233 -21.44 19.28 11.73
N GLU A 234 -22.49 18.51 11.61
CA GLU A 234 -23.52 18.28 12.63
C GLU A 234 -23.47 16.85 13.14
N PHE A 235 -23.65 16.70 14.43
CA PHE A 235 -23.77 15.39 15.06
C PHE A 235 -25.22 14.92 15.13
N ALA A 236 -25.42 13.62 14.93
CA ALA A 236 -26.76 13.03 14.92
C ALA A 236 -27.57 13.21 16.21
N ASN A 237 -26.86 13.42 17.34
CA ASN A 237 -27.49 13.54 18.66
C ASN A 237 -27.59 15.01 19.16
N ASP A 238 -27.27 15.99 18.32
CA ASP A 238 -27.27 17.42 18.74
C ASP A 238 -28.62 18.11 18.46
N GLY A 239 -29.72 17.39 18.55
CA GLY A 239 -31.08 17.92 18.54
C GLY A 239 -31.81 17.89 17.21
N ILE A 240 -31.15 17.44 16.12
CA ILE A 240 -31.79 17.28 14.81
C ILE A 240 -32.45 15.91 14.73
N GLY A 241 -33.80 15.88 14.79
CA GLY A 241 -34.59 14.67 14.61
C GLY A 241 -34.34 14.04 13.23
N ALA A 242 -34.46 12.72 13.11
CA ALA A 242 -34.33 12.07 11.79
C ALA A 242 -35.56 12.37 10.90
N THR A 243 -36.69 12.62 11.54
CA THR A 243 -37.95 12.93 10.87
C THR A 243 -38.70 13.98 11.69
N ASP A 244 -39.20 15.00 11.02
CA ASP A 244 -40.13 15.99 11.59
C ASP A 244 -41.51 15.79 11.01
N VAL A 245 -42.51 15.96 11.82
CA VAL A 245 -43.91 15.76 11.44
C VAL A 245 -44.72 17.01 11.78
N ASP A 246 -45.18 17.67 10.73
CA ASP A 246 -46.08 18.80 10.86
C ASP A 246 -47.51 18.27 11.02
N VAL A 247 -48.23 18.82 12.00
CA VAL A 247 -49.61 18.50 12.24
C VAL A 247 -50.46 19.77 12.19
N ASN A 248 -51.63 19.67 11.61
CA ASN A 248 -52.59 20.79 11.62
C ASN A 248 -53.24 20.95 13.01
N SER A 249 -54.07 21.97 13.17
CA SER A 249 -54.81 22.27 14.43
C SER A 249 -55.77 21.16 14.86
N GLN A 250 -56.05 20.18 13.98
CA GLN A 250 -56.89 19.02 14.23
C GLN A 250 -56.08 17.76 14.54
N GLY A 251 -54.73 17.85 14.65
CA GLY A 251 -53.86 16.72 14.94
C GLY A 251 -53.62 15.80 13.75
N GLN A 252 -53.96 16.22 12.53
CA GLN A 252 -53.67 15.44 11.33
C GLN A 252 -52.29 15.78 10.78
N VAL A 253 -51.51 14.76 10.38
CA VAL A 253 -50.21 14.92 9.73
C VAL A 253 -50.41 15.61 8.38
N THR A 254 -49.77 16.77 8.23
CA THR A 254 -49.80 17.59 7.00
C THR A 254 -48.52 17.44 6.16
N ASN A 255 -47.40 17.22 6.85
CA ASN A 255 -46.12 17.00 6.19
C ASN A 255 -45.22 16.07 7.04
N VAL A 256 -44.36 15.34 6.36
CA VAL A 256 -43.28 14.53 6.99
C VAL A 256 -41.98 14.88 6.29
N THR A 257 -41.07 15.48 7.01
CA THR A 257 -39.75 15.88 6.52
C THR A 257 -38.71 14.86 6.98
N ASN A 258 -37.97 14.28 6.05
CA ASN A 258 -36.84 13.40 6.37
C ASN A 258 -35.57 14.24 6.44
N ASN A 259 -35.17 14.59 7.66
CA ASN A 259 -34.08 15.53 7.91
C ASN A 259 -32.72 14.95 7.55
N ALA A 260 -31.95 15.75 6.83
CA ALA A 260 -30.55 15.51 6.49
C ALA A 260 -29.63 16.23 7.48
N LEU A 261 -28.57 15.56 7.94
CA LEU A 261 -27.44 16.18 8.62
C LEU A 261 -26.57 16.91 7.62
N VAL A 262 -26.04 18.07 7.98
CA VAL A 262 -25.03 18.78 7.18
C VAL A 262 -23.65 18.32 7.65
N LEU A 263 -22.90 17.69 6.75
CA LEU A 263 -21.62 17.05 7.06
C LEU A 263 -20.48 17.56 6.17
N LYS A 264 -19.25 17.35 6.60
CA LYS A 264 -18.04 17.52 5.79
C LYS A 264 -17.87 16.30 4.87
N LEU A 265 -17.78 16.54 3.56
CA LEU A 265 -17.52 15.50 2.56
C LEU A 265 -16.02 15.18 2.50
N LEU A 266 -15.65 13.91 2.65
CA LEU A 266 -14.28 13.42 2.51
C LEU A 266 -14.06 12.64 1.21
N LYS A 267 -15.10 11.97 0.71
CA LYS A 267 -15.06 11.25 -0.57
C LYS A 267 -16.45 11.28 -1.21
N SER A 268 -16.48 11.64 -2.48
CA SER A 268 -17.68 11.60 -3.31
C SER A 268 -17.79 10.28 -4.08
N SER A 269 -18.99 10.00 -4.62
CA SER A 269 -19.23 8.92 -5.59
C SER A 269 -18.59 9.19 -6.97
N ILE A 270 -18.29 10.45 -7.27
CA ILE A 270 -17.60 10.85 -8.49
C ILE A 270 -16.15 11.18 -8.13
N THR A 271 -15.21 10.51 -8.78
CA THR A 271 -13.78 10.81 -8.62
C THR A 271 -13.40 11.97 -9.55
N SER A 272 -12.99 13.08 -8.95
CA SER A 272 -12.46 14.23 -9.67
C SER A 272 -11.11 14.63 -9.07
N VAL A 273 -10.05 14.47 -9.85
CA VAL A 273 -8.67 14.79 -9.42
C VAL A 273 -8.40 16.30 -9.39
N SER A 274 -9.25 17.09 -10.05
CA SER A 274 -9.14 18.55 -10.06
C SER A 274 -9.82 19.24 -8.86
N GLN A 275 -10.59 18.48 -8.07
CA GLN A 275 -11.28 19.01 -6.90
C GLN A 275 -10.44 18.82 -5.63
N PRO A 276 -10.43 19.79 -4.70
CA PRO A 276 -9.65 19.71 -3.47
C PRO A 276 -9.96 18.48 -2.61
N ILE A 277 -11.14 17.90 -2.73
CA ILE A 277 -11.52 16.67 -2.02
C ILE A 277 -10.61 15.50 -2.38
N TRP A 278 -10.01 15.47 -3.58
CA TRP A 278 -9.05 14.45 -4.00
C TRP A 278 -7.80 14.43 -3.11
N ASP A 279 -7.41 15.58 -2.62
CA ASP A 279 -6.23 15.75 -1.77
C ASP A 279 -6.46 15.30 -0.32
N LEU A 280 -7.72 15.13 0.10
CA LEU A 280 -8.03 14.59 1.42
C LEU A 280 -7.72 13.11 1.54
N MET A 281 -7.69 12.36 0.43
CA MET A 281 -7.26 10.96 0.43
C MET A 281 -5.74 10.88 0.59
N MET A 282 -5.30 10.18 1.65
CA MET A 282 -3.88 9.99 1.91
C MET A 282 -3.29 8.97 0.93
N LYS A 283 -2.17 9.33 0.30
CA LYS A 283 -1.46 8.54 -0.70
C LYS A 283 -0.04 8.17 -0.22
N ASN A 284 0.23 8.38 1.07
CA ASN A 284 1.50 8.14 1.74
C ASN A 284 1.46 6.95 2.71
N ILE A 285 0.43 6.11 2.62
CA ILE A 285 0.25 4.92 3.47
C ILE A 285 0.26 3.67 2.59
N TYR A 286 1.02 2.66 3.01
CA TYR A 286 1.24 1.41 2.26
C TYR A 286 0.90 0.20 3.11
N ASP A 287 0.33 -0.83 2.48
CA ASP A 287 -0.05 -2.08 3.13
C ASP A 287 1.05 -3.13 2.96
N THR A 288 1.62 -3.62 4.05
CA THR A 288 2.60 -4.71 4.01
C THR A 288 1.95 -6.09 3.90
N GLY A 289 0.61 -6.18 4.04
CA GLY A 289 -0.11 -7.44 4.17
C GLY A 289 0.09 -8.13 5.51
N ALA A 290 0.85 -7.53 6.42
CA ALA A 290 1.11 -8.06 7.75
C ALA A 290 -0.04 -7.75 8.72
N PHE A 291 -0.10 -8.52 9.79
CA PHE A 291 -0.97 -8.29 10.92
C PHE A 291 -0.15 -8.30 12.21
N GLN A 292 -0.36 -7.30 13.08
CA GLN A 292 0.37 -7.15 14.35
C GLN A 292 1.90 -7.09 14.18
N LEU A 293 2.38 -6.08 13.44
CA LEU A 293 3.81 -5.83 13.29
C LEU A 293 4.48 -5.56 14.64
N THR A 294 5.68 -6.13 14.83
CA THR A 294 6.56 -5.84 15.96
C THR A 294 7.86 -5.24 15.45
N GLN A 295 8.51 -4.42 16.28
CA GLN A 295 9.81 -3.83 15.93
C GLN A 295 10.90 -4.90 15.79
N GLU A 296 10.80 -5.99 16.57
CA GLU A 296 11.73 -7.10 16.52
C GLU A 296 11.71 -7.75 15.13
N ASP A 297 12.86 -7.91 14.51
CA ASP A 297 13.04 -8.46 13.17
C ASP A 297 12.34 -7.69 12.02
N PHE A 298 11.74 -6.53 12.31
CA PHE A 298 11.21 -5.67 11.27
C PHE A 298 12.35 -4.94 10.55
N LYS A 299 12.39 -5.06 9.23
CA LYS A 299 13.31 -4.29 8.38
C LYS A 299 12.55 -3.75 7.18
N LEU A 300 12.79 -2.50 6.86
CA LEU A 300 12.28 -1.85 5.67
C LEU A 300 13.40 -1.07 5.01
N ASN A 301 13.44 -1.06 3.70
CA ASN A 301 14.31 -0.18 2.93
C ASN A 301 13.59 0.30 1.67
N ILE A 302 14.01 1.45 1.17
CA ILE A 302 13.51 2.04 -0.07
C ILE A 302 14.61 1.88 -1.11
N PHE A 303 14.24 1.41 -2.29
CA PHE A 303 15.14 1.22 -3.42
C PHE A 303 14.67 2.02 -4.62
N TYR A 304 15.60 2.48 -5.42
CA TYR A 304 15.35 2.96 -6.77
C TYR A 304 15.84 1.89 -7.76
N ASN A 305 14.93 1.39 -8.58
CA ASN A 305 15.16 0.24 -9.45
C ASN A 305 15.21 0.69 -10.91
N GLU A 306 16.40 0.94 -11.44
CA GLU A 306 16.63 1.28 -12.84
C GLU A 306 17.31 0.12 -13.59
N SER A 307 18.57 -0.19 -13.23
CA SER A 307 19.31 -1.35 -13.76
C SER A 307 19.47 -2.44 -12.69
N ALA A 308 19.56 -2.01 -11.44
CA ALA A 308 19.58 -2.83 -10.23
C ALA A 308 18.98 -2.00 -9.09
N PRO A 309 18.35 -2.62 -8.09
CA PRO A 309 17.81 -1.91 -6.95
C PRO A 309 18.95 -1.34 -6.08
N VAL A 310 19.01 -0.02 -5.95
CA VAL A 310 19.95 0.70 -5.10
C VAL A 310 19.18 1.54 -4.08
N ASN A 311 19.72 1.74 -2.89
CA ASN A 311 19.10 2.51 -1.80
C ASN A 311 19.52 3.99 -1.78
N TYR A 312 19.95 4.51 -2.90
CA TYR A 312 20.33 5.90 -3.12
C TYR A 312 19.96 6.33 -4.53
N ILE A 313 19.99 7.64 -4.81
CA ILE A 313 19.82 8.20 -6.15
C ILE A 313 21.12 8.84 -6.65
N THR A 314 21.27 8.92 -7.96
CA THR A 314 22.45 9.48 -8.62
C THR A 314 22.08 10.69 -9.46
N ALA A 315 22.89 11.75 -9.40
CA ALA A 315 22.64 12.94 -10.19
C ALA A 315 22.68 12.65 -11.70
N VAL A 316 21.79 13.30 -12.44
CA VAL A 316 21.82 13.27 -13.91
C VAL A 316 23.08 13.99 -14.38
N GLN A 317 23.71 13.48 -15.43
CA GLN A 317 24.95 14.05 -15.96
C GLN A 317 24.78 15.54 -16.29
N GLY A 318 25.65 16.37 -15.71
CA GLY A 318 25.62 17.82 -15.88
C GLY A 318 24.69 18.57 -14.92
N SER A 319 23.97 17.88 -14.05
CA SER A 319 23.08 18.48 -13.04
C SER A 319 23.38 17.89 -11.66
N PRO A 320 24.43 18.38 -10.94
CA PRO A 320 24.77 17.87 -9.62
C PRO A 320 23.61 18.10 -8.64
N PHE A 321 23.49 17.21 -7.64
CA PHE A 321 22.57 17.44 -6.52
C PHE A 321 23.07 18.58 -5.62
N GLY A 322 22.11 19.26 -5.00
CA GLY A 322 22.33 20.11 -3.85
C GLY A 322 22.46 19.31 -2.54
N ALA A 323 22.15 19.97 -1.45
CA ALA A 323 22.01 19.38 -0.13
C ALA A 323 20.54 19.15 0.21
N ASP A 324 20.27 18.19 1.11
CA ASP A 324 18.96 18.01 1.69
C ASP A 324 18.60 19.16 2.67
N PHE A 325 17.43 19.14 3.26
CA PHE A 325 16.99 20.16 4.22
C PHE A 325 17.84 20.24 5.51
N GLU A 326 18.66 19.24 5.78
CA GLU A 326 19.59 19.20 6.91
C GLU A 326 21.01 19.63 6.52
N GLY A 327 21.25 19.93 5.23
CA GLY A 327 22.54 20.35 4.69
C GLY A 327 23.47 19.20 4.31
N ASN A 328 22.97 17.95 4.23
CA ASN A 328 23.77 16.79 3.81
C ASN A 328 23.74 16.65 2.29
N PRO A 329 24.87 16.23 1.66
CA PRO A 329 24.88 15.95 0.23
C PRO A 329 23.89 14.83 -0.12
N ILE A 330 22.94 15.09 -1.02
CA ILE A 330 21.95 14.09 -1.45
C ILE A 330 22.61 12.85 -2.05
N SER A 331 23.75 13.02 -2.71
CA SER A 331 24.52 11.91 -3.31
C SER A 331 25.09 10.91 -2.29
N GLU A 332 25.18 11.29 -1.03
CA GLU A 332 25.70 10.48 0.08
C GLU A 332 24.59 10.02 1.04
N THR A 333 23.34 10.36 0.74
CA THR A 333 22.18 10.12 1.60
C THR A 333 21.41 8.89 1.14
N THR A 334 21.08 7.99 2.07
CA THR A 334 20.19 6.84 1.77
C THR A 334 18.76 7.29 1.53
N LEU A 335 17.99 6.53 0.75
CA LEU A 335 16.59 6.86 0.48
C LEU A 335 15.71 6.87 1.74
N LEU A 336 15.98 6.00 2.73
CA LEU A 336 15.28 6.06 4.01
C LEU A 336 15.43 7.42 4.67
N ARG A 337 16.64 7.92 4.71
CA ARG A 337 16.95 9.23 5.29
C ARG A 337 16.40 10.37 4.43
N LEU A 338 16.58 10.30 3.11
CA LEU A 338 16.06 11.30 2.17
C LEU A 338 14.55 11.49 2.34
N PHE A 339 13.80 10.41 2.53
CA PHE A 339 12.36 10.44 2.77
C PHE A 339 11.96 10.63 4.24
N ASN A 340 12.91 11.03 5.11
CA ASN A 340 12.65 11.33 6.51
C ASN A 340 12.06 10.14 7.30
N LEU A 341 12.67 8.94 7.14
CA LEU A 341 12.28 7.70 7.82
C LEU A 341 13.46 7.03 8.56
N ASP A 342 14.58 7.75 8.72
CA ASP A 342 15.80 7.34 9.42
C ASP A 342 16.38 8.57 10.13
N ARG A 343 15.85 8.90 11.30
CA ARG A 343 16.24 10.04 12.16
C ARG A 343 16.50 9.65 13.60
N LEU A 344 16.11 8.44 13.96
CA LEU A 344 16.16 7.95 15.32
C LEU A 344 17.15 6.78 15.41
N ASN A 345 17.51 6.43 16.63
CA ASN A 345 18.19 5.17 16.91
C ASN A 345 17.17 4.06 17.22
N TYR A 346 17.65 2.85 17.45
CA TYR A 346 16.81 1.70 17.77
C TYR A 346 15.86 1.91 18.99
N ASN A 347 16.22 2.82 19.90
CA ASN A 347 15.40 3.15 21.06
C ASN A 347 14.40 4.30 20.80
N ASN A 348 14.29 4.75 19.55
CA ASN A 348 13.51 5.91 19.14
C ASN A 348 13.98 7.25 19.73
N ASP A 349 15.26 7.37 20.08
CA ASP A 349 15.85 8.65 20.43
C ASP A 349 16.40 9.36 19.18
N PRO A 350 16.28 10.69 19.06
CA PRO A 350 16.86 11.44 17.94
C PRO A 350 18.37 11.22 17.80
N GLN A 351 18.80 10.86 16.61
CA GLN A 351 20.20 10.62 16.29
C GLN A 351 20.62 11.40 15.06
N ALA A 352 21.69 12.20 15.17
CA ALA A 352 22.24 12.90 14.02
C ALA A 352 22.69 11.88 12.97
N ASN A 353 22.25 12.07 11.73
CA ASN A 353 22.46 11.20 10.59
C ASN A 353 21.73 9.85 10.60
N GLY A 354 20.77 9.62 11.54
CA GLY A 354 20.08 8.35 11.67
C GLY A 354 21.01 7.19 12.07
N ASP A 355 20.50 5.99 12.08
CA ASP A 355 21.26 4.76 12.35
C ASP A 355 21.34 3.82 11.12
N GLY A 356 20.78 4.24 9.99
CA GLY A 356 20.73 3.48 8.74
C GLY A 356 19.57 2.49 8.65
N PHE A 357 18.69 2.47 9.64
CA PHE A 357 17.51 1.62 9.68
C PHE A 357 16.22 2.43 9.64
N PHE A 358 15.14 1.77 9.30
CA PHE A 358 13.82 2.37 9.32
C PHE A 358 13.36 2.64 10.76
N ASP A 359 12.89 3.84 11.03
CA ASP A 359 12.35 4.25 12.33
C ASP A 359 10.99 3.63 12.57
N PHE A 360 10.92 2.59 13.39
CA PHE A 360 9.67 1.92 13.76
C PHE A 360 8.99 2.66 14.91
N VAL A 361 8.16 3.66 14.57
CA VAL A 361 7.42 4.47 15.56
C VAL A 361 5.93 4.21 15.44
N PRO A 362 5.32 3.43 16.37
CA PRO A 362 3.89 3.13 16.35
C PRO A 362 3.04 4.40 16.35
N GLY A 363 2.06 4.47 15.44
CA GLY A 363 1.15 5.62 15.27
C GLY A 363 1.71 6.77 14.43
N ILE A 364 2.99 6.73 14.04
CA ILE A 364 3.64 7.76 13.20
C ILE A 364 4.15 7.15 11.89
N THR A 365 5.14 6.25 11.95
CA THR A 365 5.70 5.62 10.76
C THR A 365 5.11 4.24 10.49
N VAL A 366 4.48 3.63 11.50
CA VAL A 366 3.85 2.30 11.41
C VAL A 366 2.51 2.31 12.13
N ILE A 367 1.51 1.66 11.55
CA ILE A 367 0.28 1.24 12.24
C ILE A 367 0.38 -0.27 12.45
N PRO A 368 0.90 -0.73 13.61
CA PRO A 368 1.28 -2.12 13.80
C PRO A 368 0.11 -3.10 13.66
N GLN A 369 -1.08 -2.72 14.14
CA GLN A 369 -2.27 -3.57 14.19
C GLN A 369 -2.67 -4.07 12.80
N ASN A 370 -2.55 -3.20 11.79
CA ASN A 370 -3.00 -3.45 10.43
C ASN A 370 -1.84 -3.56 9.43
N GLY A 371 -0.59 -3.58 9.91
CA GLY A 371 0.59 -3.72 9.05
C GLY A 371 0.80 -2.59 8.06
N LYS A 372 0.50 -1.35 8.43
CA LYS A 372 0.65 -0.20 7.53
C LYS A 372 1.95 0.54 7.78
N ILE A 373 2.61 0.93 6.71
CA ILE A 373 3.74 1.87 6.71
C ILE A 373 3.20 3.24 6.36
N VAL A 374 3.58 4.25 7.13
CA VAL A 374 3.12 5.63 6.98
C VAL A 374 4.33 6.53 6.77
N PHE A 375 4.34 7.28 5.68
CA PHE A 375 5.36 8.30 5.46
C PHE A 375 5.02 9.57 6.23
N THR A 376 6.04 10.22 6.75
CA THR A 376 5.93 11.46 7.53
C THR A 376 5.70 12.70 6.65
N LYS A 377 5.63 12.52 5.34
CA LYS A 377 5.31 13.53 4.34
C LYS A 377 4.04 13.16 3.58
N VAL A 378 3.23 14.14 3.24
CA VAL A 378 1.96 13.93 2.50
C VAL A 378 2.24 13.41 1.09
N GLU A 379 3.20 14.01 0.40
CA GLU A 379 3.59 13.66 -0.97
C GLU A 379 5.09 13.36 -1.06
N PRO A 380 5.57 12.23 -0.45
CA PRO A 380 7.01 11.98 -0.36
C PRO A 380 7.70 11.89 -1.71
N PHE A 381 7.09 11.25 -2.71
CA PHE A 381 7.67 11.06 -4.05
C PHE A 381 7.24 12.13 -5.06
N GLY A 382 6.38 13.08 -4.65
CA GLY A 382 5.92 14.23 -5.42
C GLY A 382 6.52 15.52 -4.91
N ARG A 383 5.71 16.34 -4.25
CA ARG A 383 6.07 17.67 -3.78
C ARG A 383 7.32 17.71 -2.89
N TYR A 384 7.44 16.79 -1.94
CA TYR A 384 8.58 16.75 -1.05
C TYR A 384 9.90 16.51 -1.80
N LEU A 385 9.90 15.51 -2.71
CA LEU A 385 11.08 15.22 -3.53
C LEU A 385 11.38 16.34 -4.53
N PHE A 386 10.35 17.00 -5.06
CA PHE A 386 10.49 18.17 -5.91
C PHE A 386 11.24 19.30 -5.19
N ASP A 387 10.85 19.62 -3.95
CA ASP A 387 11.47 20.69 -3.15
C ASP A 387 12.93 20.36 -2.76
N ILE A 388 13.22 19.09 -2.44
CA ILE A 388 14.59 18.65 -2.11
C ILE A 388 15.52 18.71 -3.33
N LEU A 389 15.02 18.34 -4.51
CA LEU A 389 15.83 18.30 -5.73
C LEU A 389 15.91 19.66 -6.43
N ASP A 390 15.23 20.67 -5.91
CA ASP A 390 15.37 22.03 -6.41
C ASP A 390 16.75 22.58 -6.13
N ASN A 391 17.38 23.15 -7.15
CA ASN A 391 18.74 23.70 -7.08
C ASN A 391 18.82 25.10 -7.72
N ASP A 392 17.70 25.73 -8.06
CA ASP A 392 17.70 27.07 -8.64
C ASP A 392 17.86 28.18 -7.59
N GLY A 393 17.75 27.83 -6.31
CA GLY A 393 17.86 28.75 -5.18
C GLY A 393 16.63 29.65 -4.97
N ASN A 394 15.54 29.42 -5.71
CA ASN A 394 14.29 30.18 -5.62
C ASN A 394 13.14 29.34 -5.07
N THR A 395 13.21 28.98 -3.79
CA THR A 395 12.20 28.14 -3.13
C THR A 395 10.80 28.78 -3.07
N GLY A 396 10.70 30.08 -3.34
CA GLY A 396 9.43 30.82 -3.26
C GLY A 396 8.41 30.46 -4.36
N ASN A 397 8.86 29.95 -5.50
CA ASN A 397 8.00 29.56 -6.63
C ASN A 397 7.76 28.03 -6.71
N ASN A 398 8.41 27.21 -5.90
CA ASN A 398 8.32 25.74 -5.95
C ASN A 398 6.87 25.22 -5.94
N ALA A 399 5.98 25.85 -5.15
CA ALA A 399 4.58 25.46 -5.11
C ALA A 399 3.88 25.64 -6.46
N THR A 400 4.12 26.77 -7.12
CA THR A 400 3.53 27.11 -8.41
C THR A 400 4.13 26.22 -9.51
N ASP A 401 5.44 26.04 -9.49
CA ASP A 401 6.16 25.22 -10.47
C ASP A 401 5.77 23.75 -10.38
N TYR A 402 5.64 23.21 -9.17
CA TYR A 402 5.13 21.85 -8.96
C TYR A 402 3.71 21.69 -9.49
N GLN A 403 2.81 22.65 -9.23
CA GLN A 403 1.43 22.61 -9.74
C GLN A 403 1.36 22.71 -11.27
N ALA A 404 2.27 23.47 -11.87
CA ALA A 404 2.34 23.68 -13.31
C ALA A 404 3.18 22.62 -14.05
N ASP A 405 3.66 21.58 -13.37
CA ASP A 405 4.57 20.55 -13.91
C ASP A 405 5.85 21.14 -14.52
N THR A 406 6.32 22.24 -13.94
CA THR A 406 7.51 22.96 -14.41
C THR A 406 8.73 22.49 -13.60
N TYR A 407 9.49 21.56 -14.18
CA TYR A 407 10.73 21.09 -13.57
C TYR A 407 11.86 22.08 -13.81
N THR A 408 12.60 22.43 -12.74
CA THR A 408 13.73 23.39 -12.81
C THR A 408 15.03 22.73 -13.24
N ASN A 409 15.13 21.41 -13.10
CA ASN A 409 16.32 20.66 -13.46
C ASN A 409 16.04 19.19 -13.84
N PRO A 410 16.97 18.53 -14.56
CA PRO A 410 16.81 17.14 -15.00
C PRO A 410 16.65 16.10 -13.87
N ASN A 411 17.13 16.40 -12.64
CA ASN A 411 16.94 15.47 -11.52
C ASN A 411 15.50 15.46 -11.06
N GLN A 412 14.84 16.61 -10.99
CA GLN A 412 13.40 16.66 -10.70
C GLN A 412 12.60 15.91 -11.78
N GLU A 413 12.91 16.16 -13.06
CA GLU A 413 12.25 15.47 -14.17
C GLU A 413 12.44 13.95 -14.09
N LYS A 414 13.60 13.46 -13.66
CA LYS A 414 13.89 12.02 -13.55
C LYS A 414 13.18 11.37 -12.35
N TYR A 415 13.22 11.99 -11.17
CA TYR A 415 12.89 11.33 -9.90
C TYR A 415 11.52 11.68 -9.34
N VAL A 416 10.98 12.86 -9.65
CA VAL A 416 9.67 13.27 -9.12
C VAL A 416 8.56 12.50 -9.82
N TYR A 417 7.65 11.92 -9.02
CA TYR A 417 6.48 11.22 -9.52
C TYR A 417 5.20 11.93 -9.07
N ASP A 418 4.94 13.07 -9.64
CA ASP A 418 3.81 13.96 -9.31
C ASP A 418 2.46 13.39 -9.72
N LEU A 419 2.37 12.65 -10.85
CA LEU A 419 1.15 11.98 -11.30
C LEU A 419 0.56 11.01 -10.27
N LEU A 420 1.38 10.50 -9.33
CA LEU A 420 0.91 9.68 -8.22
C LEU A 420 -0.13 10.43 -7.36
N TYR A 421 -0.01 11.76 -7.29
CA TYR A 421 -0.85 12.64 -6.46
C TYR A 421 -1.88 13.40 -7.27
N LYS A 422 -1.53 13.82 -8.49
CA LYS A 422 -2.35 14.66 -9.37
C LYS A 422 -3.30 13.88 -10.28
N ALA A 423 -3.14 12.57 -10.39
CA ALA A 423 -3.94 11.73 -11.27
C ALA A 423 -4.55 10.55 -10.51
N THR A 424 -5.48 9.83 -11.17
CA THR A 424 -5.97 8.56 -10.62
C THR A 424 -4.87 7.51 -10.62
N LYS A 425 -4.95 6.55 -9.72
CA LYS A 425 -3.99 5.42 -9.66
C LYS A 425 -3.83 4.72 -11.01
N THR A 426 -4.93 4.55 -11.75
CA THR A 426 -4.92 3.94 -13.09
C THR A 426 -4.14 4.78 -14.10
N ALA A 427 -4.32 6.11 -14.10
CA ALA A 427 -3.57 7.00 -14.98
C ALA A 427 -2.08 7.05 -14.60
N ALA A 428 -1.76 7.07 -13.30
CA ALA A 428 -0.38 6.98 -12.85
C ALA A 428 0.31 5.65 -13.24
N LEU A 429 -0.43 4.54 -13.37
CA LEU A 429 0.12 3.27 -13.83
C LEU A 429 0.65 3.29 -15.26
N ASP A 430 0.17 4.20 -16.10
CA ASP A 430 0.64 4.34 -17.48
C ASP A 430 2.03 4.99 -17.58
N GLU A 431 2.51 5.67 -16.52
CA GLU A 431 3.85 6.27 -16.42
C GLU A 431 4.88 5.27 -15.85
N VAL A 432 5.20 4.26 -16.64
CA VAL A 432 6.11 3.16 -16.23
C VAL A 432 7.50 3.68 -15.87
N GLU A 433 8.00 4.68 -16.59
CA GLU A 433 9.33 5.26 -16.39
C GLU A 433 9.50 5.97 -15.04
N LYS A 434 8.42 6.46 -14.43
CA LYS A 434 8.43 7.11 -13.12
C LYS A 434 8.27 6.13 -11.96
N ASN A 435 7.71 4.95 -12.20
CA ASN A 435 7.43 3.97 -11.16
C ASN A 435 8.64 3.07 -10.86
N LYS A 436 9.74 3.68 -10.42
CA LYS A 436 11.00 2.98 -10.13
C LYS A 436 11.33 2.87 -8.63
N PHE A 437 10.67 3.64 -7.80
CA PHE A 437 10.82 3.48 -6.34
C PHE A 437 10.08 2.26 -5.85
N GLN A 438 10.75 1.48 -5.02
CA GLN A 438 10.29 0.20 -4.50
C GLN A 438 10.57 0.12 -3.01
N ILE A 439 9.59 -0.32 -2.24
CA ILE A 439 9.71 -0.54 -0.80
C ILE A 439 9.80 -2.04 -0.59
N LYS A 440 10.86 -2.49 0.06
CA LYS A 440 11.09 -3.89 0.41
C LYS A 440 11.38 -4.01 1.89
N GLY A 441 10.89 -5.10 2.45
CA GLY A 441 11.16 -5.35 3.85
C GLY A 441 10.83 -6.77 4.27
N ARG A 442 11.01 -7.03 5.56
CA ARG A 442 10.65 -8.26 6.22
C ARG A 442 10.10 -7.97 7.61
N TYR A 443 9.24 -8.84 8.06
CA TYR A 443 8.69 -8.79 9.41
C TYR A 443 8.55 -10.20 9.99
N LYS A 444 8.56 -10.29 11.31
CA LYS A 444 8.23 -11.53 12.02
C LYS A 444 6.75 -11.49 12.39
N SER A 445 5.99 -12.45 11.90
CA SER A 445 4.61 -12.62 12.36
C SER A 445 4.57 -13.39 13.67
N SER A 446 3.67 -13.01 14.58
CA SER A 446 3.50 -13.74 15.84
C SER A 446 3.02 -15.16 15.56
N GLY A 447 3.77 -16.17 15.98
CA GLY A 447 3.49 -17.59 15.70
C GLY A 447 2.21 -18.16 16.33
N GLY A 448 1.47 -17.38 17.13
CA GLY A 448 0.22 -17.81 17.77
C GLY A 448 -0.91 -18.12 16.78
N ASP A 449 -0.91 -17.47 15.62
CA ASP A 449 -1.96 -17.63 14.59
C ASP A 449 -1.61 -18.67 13.50
N GLY A 450 -0.49 -19.38 13.62
CA GLY A 450 0.01 -20.32 12.61
C GLY A 450 0.73 -19.63 11.46
N ILE A 451 1.53 -20.40 10.72
CA ILE A 451 2.34 -19.96 9.58
C ILE A 451 1.41 -19.72 8.38
N PRO A 452 1.25 -18.48 7.85
CA PRO A 452 0.39 -18.25 6.69
C PRO A 452 1.05 -18.80 5.42
N ILE A 453 0.29 -19.55 4.62
CA ILE A 453 0.78 -20.18 3.38
C ILE A 453 0.25 -19.53 2.09
N GLY A 454 -0.26 -18.30 2.22
CA GLY A 454 -0.51 -17.42 1.08
C GLY A 454 -1.78 -17.66 0.26
N GLY A 455 -2.83 -18.21 0.83
CA GLY A 455 -4.13 -18.34 0.14
C GLY A 455 -5.23 -18.93 1.01
N PHE A 456 -6.49 -18.62 0.67
CA PHE A 456 -7.67 -19.30 1.22
C PHE A 456 -7.99 -20.54 0.37
N ASN A 457 -8.55 -21.57 0.99
CA ASN A 457 -8.94 -22.83 0.32
C ASN A 457 -7.76 -23.53 -0.39
N VAL A 458 -6.66 -23.68 0.32
CA VAL A 458 -5.46 -24.38 -0.18
C VAL A 458 -5.81 -25.86 -0.43
N PRO A 459 -5.42 -26.46 -1.55
CA PRO A 459 -5.71 -27.87 -1.83
C PRO A 459 -5.09 -28.81 -0.78
N ARG A 460 -5.83 -29.81 -0.33
CA ARG A 460 -5.29 -30.79 0.60
C ARG A 460 -4.14 -31.56 -0.01
N GLY A 461 -3.06 -31.75 0.76
CA GLY A 461 -1.85 -32.47 0.29
C GLY A 461 -0.89 -31.61 -0.55
N SER A 462 -1.19 -30.30 -0.76
CA SER A 462 -0.29 -29.38 -1.48
C SER A 462 0.74 -28.71 -0.55
N VAL A 463 0.64 -28.92 0.76
CA VAL A 463 1.51 -28.31 1.77
C VAL A 463 2.61 -29.29 2.15
N ARG A 464 3.85 -28.81 2.12
CA ARG A 464 5.02 -29.56 2.56
C ARG A 464 5.80 -28.72 3.55
N VAL A 465 6.12 -29.30 4.71
CA VAL A 465 6.83 -28.61 5.79
C VAL A 465 8.15 -29.34 6.05
N THR A 466 9.25 -28.57 6.09
CA THR A 466 10.59 -29.09 6.43
C THR A 466 11.20 -28.26 7.55
N ALA A 467 11.97 -28.89 8.44
CA ALA A 467 12.74 -28.21 9.47
C ALA A 467 14.17 -28.70 9.44
N GLY A 468 15.13 -27.77 9.23
CA GLY A 468 16.54 -28.11 9.11
C GLY A 468 16.83 -29.17 8.03
N GLY A 469 16.04 -29.20 6.95
CA GLY A 469 16.14 -30.19 5.88
C GLY A 469 15.39 -31.51 6.13
N ARG A 470 14.82 -31.73 7.34
CA ARG A 470 13.97 -32.89 7.66
C ARG A 470 12.53 -32.62 7.23
N LEU A 471 11.93 -33.54 6.49
CA LEU A 471 10.50 -33.49 6.16
C LEU A 471 9.67 -33.78 7.42
N LEU A 472 8.72 -32.91 7.73
CA LEU A 472 7.78 -33.08 8.84
C LEU A 472 6.52 -33.82 8.39
N VAL A 473 5.82 -34.44 9.33
CA VAL A 473 4.62 -35.26 9.09
C VAL A 473 3.37 -34.53 9.55
N GLU A 474 2.39 -34.33 8.65
CA GLU A 474 1.09 -33.73 8.98
C GLU A 474 0.33 -34.62 9.97
N GLY A 475 -0.27 -34.00 10.98
CA GLY A 475 -0.99 -34.67 12.06
C GLY A 475 -0.09 -35.14 13.23
N GLN A 476 1.23 -35.12 13.07
CA GLN A 476 2.20 -35.50 14.09
C GLN A 476 3.10 -34.32 14.49
N ASP A 477 3.78 -33.72 13.53
CA ASP A 477 4.68 -32.58 13.75
C ASP A 477 3.95 -31.24 13.54
N TYR A 478 2.96 -31.19 12.64
CA TYR A 478 2.19 -30.00 12.31
C TYR A 478 0.75 -30.33 11.87
N THR A 479 -0.14 -29.32 11.87
CA THR A 479 -1.48 -29.39 11.27
C THR A 479 -1.67 -28.25 10.26
N VAL A 480 -2.57 -28.45 9.30
CA VAL A 480 -2.90 -27.46 8.27
C VAL A 480 -4.38 -27.09 8.37
N ASN A 481 -4.65 -25.80 8.52
CA ASN A 481 -5.97 -25.25 8.25
C ASN A 481 -6.05 -24.86 6.75
N TYR A 482 -6.54 -25.76 5.95
CA TYR A 482 -6.63 -25.59 4.50
C TYR A 482 -7.60 -24.48 4.08
N GLN A 483 -8.60 -24.16 4.89
CA GLN A 483 -9.58 -23.08 4.60
C GLN A 483 -8.94 -21.70 4.80
N LEU A 484 -8.22 -21.53 5.90
CA LEU A 484 -7.56 -20.27 6.24
C LEU A 484 -6.15 -20.16 5.63
N GLY A 485 -5.62 -21.23 5.02
CA GLY A 485 -4.27 -21.28 4.49
C GLY A 485 -3.20 -21.07 5.56
N ARG A 486 -3.29 -21.82 6.67
CA ARG A 486 -2.34 -21.70 7.79
C ARG A 486 -1.83 -23.06 8.27
N VAL A 487 -0.54 -23.12 8.58
CA VAL A 487 0.13 -24.28 9.18
C VAL A 487 0.42 -24.02 10.65
N TYR A 488 0.03 -24.93 11.50
CA TYR A 488 0.30 -24.88 12.94
C TYR A 488 1.29 -25.98 13.30
N ILE A 489 2.43 -25.62 13.89
CA ILE A 489 3.39 -26.59 14.40
C ILE A 489 2.86 -27.14 15.73
N ILE A 490 2.80 -28.46 15.86
CA ILE A 490 2.34 -29.14 17.07
C ILE A 490 3.53 -29.46 17.97
N ASP A 491 4.65 -29.85 17.39
CA ASP A 491 5.87 -30.26 18.12
C ASP A 491 6.46 -29.05 18.89
N GLU A 492 6.36 -29.10 20.22
CA GLU A 492 6.88 -28.06 21.12
C GLU A 492 8.41 -27.94 21.05
N GLY A 493 9.12 -29.03 20.74
CA GLY A 493 10.57 -29.00 20.54
C GLY A 493 10.97 -28.18 19.31
N LEU A 494 10.20 -28.27 18.24
CA LEU A 494 10.40 -27.47 17.04
C LEU A 494 10.03 -25.99 17.27
N LYS A 495 8.98 -25.70 18.04
CA LYS A 495 8.62 -24.32 18.41
C LYS A 495 9.70 -23.64 19.25
N ALA A 496 10.32 -24.37 20.17
CA ALA A 496 11.37 -23.86 21.05
C ALA A 496 12.75 -23.81 20.38
N SER A 497 12.90 -24.48 19.23
CA SER A 497 14.16 -24.49 18.50
C SER A 497 14.25 -23.31 17.54
N ASN A 498 15.46 -22.75 17.36
CA ASN A 498 15.72 -21.76 16.30
C ASN A 498 16.00 -22.42 14.94
N ILE A 499 15.54 -23.67 14.73
CA ILE A 499 15.71 -24.35 13.46
C ILE A 499 14.73 -23.74 12.45
N PRO A 500 15.19 -23.27 11.29
CA PRO A 500 14.31 -22.73 10.28
C PRO A 500 13.33 -23.82 9.78
N ILE A 501 12.04 -23.49 9.86
CA ILE A 501 10.93 -24.31 9.36
C ILE A 501 10.51 -23.72 8.02
N GLU A 502 10.72 -24.47 6.96
CA GLU A 502 10.30 -24.08 5.62
C GLU A 502 8.97 -24.74 5.29
N VAL A 503 7.96 -23.92 5.00
CA VAL A 503 6.65 -24.37 4.54
C VAL A 503 6.53 -24.04 3.08
N SER A 504 6.40 -25.01 2.22
CA SER A 504 6.13 -24.85 0.80
C SER A 504 4.71 -25.29 0.48
N THR A 505 4.02 -24.49 -0.32
CA THR A 505 2.68 -24.80 -0.81
C THR A 505 2.62 -24.69 -2.31
N GLU A 506 1.83 -25.55 -2.92
CA GLU A 506 1.53 -25.52 -4.35
C GLU A 506 0.06 -25.14 -4.52
N ASN A 507 -0.21 -24.03 -5.17
CA ASN A 507 -1.57 -23.53 -5.37
C ASN A 507 -1.94 -23.59 -6.86
N ASN A 508 -2.99 -24.34 -7.19
CA ASN A 508 -3.60 -24.32 -8.52
C ASN A 508 -4.53 -23.10 -8.61
N SER A 509 -4.00 -21.96 -8.99
CA SER A 509 -4.82 -20.78 -9.26
C SER A 509 -5.57 -20.96 -10.58
N ILE A 510 -6.91 -20.98 -10.50
CA ILE A 510 -7.79 -21.10 -11.67
C ILE A 510 -7.89 -19.77 -12.45
N PHE A 511 -7.52 -18.66 -11.84
CA PHE A 511 -7.62 -17.32 -12.44
C PHE A 511 -6.28 -16.57 -12.36
N GLY A 512 -5.75 -16.17 -13.51
CA GLY A 512 -4.76 -15.10 -13.60
C GLY A 512 -3.28 -15.52 -13.62
N GLN A 513 -2.93 -16.79 -13.87
CA GLN A 513 -1.52 -17.19 -13.98
C GLN A 513 -0.98 -17.18 -15.41
N GLN A 514 0.24 -16.69 -15.53
CA GLN A 514 1.04 -16.84 -16.75
C GLN A 514 1.42 -18.31 -16.90
N THR A 515 1.11 -18.90 -18.05
CA THR A 515 1.52 -20.28 -18.35
C THR A 515 3.01 -20.30 -18.67
N LYS A 516 3.79 -21.02 -17.85
CA LYS A 516 5.23 -21.25 -18.11
C LYS A 516 5.40 -22.58 -18.83
N ARG A 517 5.96 -22.51 -20.04
CA ARG A 517 6.28 -23.69 -20.84
C ARG A 517 7.76 -23.98 -20.78
N TYR A 518 8.10 -25.19 -20.42
CA TYR A 518 9.46 -25.67 -20.37
C TYR A 518 9.71 -26.73 -21.45
N THR A 519 10.80 -26.55 -22.21
CA THR A 519 11.28 -27.50 -23.23
C THR A 519 12.72 -27.82 -22.92
N GLY A 520 13.02 -29.11 -22.72
CA GLY A 520 14.38 -29.59 -22.48
C GLY A 520 14.73 -30.73 -23.44
N ILE A 521 15.89 -30.67 -24.08
CA ILE A 521 16.44 -31.74 -24.88
C ILE A 521 17.87 -31.99 -24.41
N ASN A 522 18.17 -33.23 -24.07
CA ASN A 522 19.52 -33.68 -23.74
C ASN A 522 19.92 -34.82 -24.64
N VAL A 523 21.07 -34.73 -25.26
CA VAL A 523 21.67 -35.76 -26.12
C VAL A 523 22.98 -36.18 -25.49
N GLU A 524 23.11 -37.45 -25.19
CA GLU A 524 24.34 -38.05 -24.67
C GLU A 524 24.84 -39.12 -25.62
N HIS A 525 26.12 -39.08 -25.98
CA HIS A 525 26.77 -40.09 -26.78
C HIS A 525 27.92 -40.71 -26.02
N GLN A 526 27.86 -42.02 -25.82
CA GLN A 526 28.87 -42.81 -25.14
C GLN A 526 29.80 -43.44 -26.18
N PHE A 527 31.00 -42.91 -26.37
CA PHE A 527 32.00 -43.48 -27.29
C PHE A 527 32.52 -44.83 -26.77
N ASN A 528 32.85 -44.89 -25.51
CA ASN A 528 33.26 -46.08 -24.78
C ASN A 528 32.88 -45.94 -23.31
N GLU A 529 33.25 -46.94 -22.45
CA GLU A 529 32.91 -46.94 -21.03
C GLU A 529 33.51 -45.71 -20.26
N ASN A 530 34.58 -45.16 -20.79
CA ASN A 530 35.35 -44.09 -20.16
C ASN A 530 35.17 -42.73 -20.80
N PHE A 531 34.41 -42.61 -21.89
CA PHE A 531 34.22 -41.32 -22.58
C PHE A 531 32.78 -41.12 -23.06
N VAL A 532 32.15 -40.11 -22.46
CA VAL A 532 30.78 -39.66 -22.75
C VAL A 532 30.78 -38.18 -23.07
N ILE A 533 30.10 -37.79 -24.13
CA ILE A 533 29.85 -36.38 -24.48
C ILE A 533 28.34 -36.14 -24.40
N GLY A 534 27.95 -34.98 -23.85
CA GLY A 534 26.56 -34.56 -23.79
C GLY A 534 26.37 -33.13 -24.27
N ALA A 535 25.21 -32.89 -24.86
CA ALA A 535 24.72 -31.56 -25.23
C ALA A 535 23.30 -31.37 -24.69
N THR A 536 23.05 -30.24 -24.07
CA THR A 536 21.76 -29.93 -23.45
C THR A 536 21.21 -28.61 -24.00
N TYR A 537 19.96 -28.62 -24.38
CA TYR A 537 19.16 -27.45 -24.73
C TYR A 537 18.01 -27.34 -23.75
N LEU A 538 17.86 -26.18 -23.09
CA LEU A 538 16.75 -25.86 -22.18
C LEU A 538 16.15 -24.53 -22.60
N ASN A 539 14.82 -24.47 -22.70
CA ASN A 539 14.09 -23.22 -22.95
C ASN A 539 12.92 -23.11 -21.97
N LEU A 540 12.80 -21.95 -21.34
CA LEU A 540 11.66 -21.54 -20.53
C LEU A 540 10.99 -20.37 -21.24
N ASN A 541 9.71 -20.54 -21.57
CA ASN A 541 8.89 -19.52 -22.21
C ASN A 541 7.63 -19.25 -21.39
N GLU A 542 7.44 -17.99 -20.98
CA GLU A 542 6.21 -17.52 -20.36
C GLU A 542 5.30 -16.87 -21.39
N ARG A 543 4.03 -17.23 -21.36
CA ARG A 543 3.03 -16.59 -22.21
C ARG A 543 2.32 -15.49 -21.42
N PRO A 544 2.40 -14.20 -21.83
CA PRO A 544 1.74 -13.12 -21.11
C PRO A 544 0.21 -13.26 -21.21
N ILE A 545 -0.48 -12.94 -20.10
CA ILE A 545 -1.95 -12.92 -20.03
C ILE A 545 -2.49 -11.61 -20.60
N THR A 546 -1.75 -10.52 -20.45
CA THR A 546 -2.12 -9.19 -20.91
C THR A 546 -1.17 -8.71 -22.00
N GLN A 547 -1.66 -7.84 -22.89
CA GLN A 547 -0.83 -7.28 -23.97
C GLN A 547 0.18 -6.23 -23.49
N LYS A 548 -0.03 -5.64 -22.29
CA LYS A 548 0.91 -4.74 -21.61
C LYS A 548 1.48 -5.45 -20.40
N ALA A 549 2.79 -5.66 -20.36
CA ALA A 549 3.51 -6.13 -19.19
C ALA A 549 3.86 -4.92 -18.30
N ASN A 550 3.70 -5.07 -16.99
CA ASN A 550 4.21 -4.08 -16.03
C ASN A 550 5.72 -4.25 -15.89
N TYR A 551 6.42 -3.17 -15.56
CA TYR A 551 7.84 -3.21 -15.24
C TYR A 551 8.13 -4.25 -14.14
N ASN A 552 9.15 -5.09 -14.33
CA ASN A 552 9.48 -6.28 -13.51
C ASN A 552 8.48 -7.44 -13.54
N SER A 553 7.50 -7.43 -14.43
CA SER A 553 6.60 -8.56 -14.67
C SER A 553 6.58 -8.97 -16.14
N GLU A 554 7.67 -8.64 -16.86
CA GLU A 554 7.84 -9.04 -18.25
C GLU A 554 7.91 -10.58 -18.36
N PRO A 555 7.25 -11.16 -19.37
CA PRO A 555 7.28 -12.60 -19.58
C PRO A 555 8.69 -13.07 -19.92
N ILE A 556 9.13 -14.12 -19.25
CA ILE A 556 10.47 -14.68 -19.44
C ILE A 556 10.49 -15.55 -20.70
N ASN A 557 11.47 -15.33 -21.55
CA ASN A 557 11.85 -16.24 -22.62
C ASN A 557 13.37 -16.45 -22.58
N ASN A 558 13.79 -17.49 -21.89
CA ASN A 558 15.21 -17.76 -21.66
C ASN A 558 15.62 -19.11 -22.23
N THR A 559 16.81 -19.16 -22.85
CA THR A 559 17.38 -20.37 -23.45
C THR A 559 18.77 -20.61 -22.87
N ILE A 560 19.01 -21.83 -22.41
CA ILE A 560 20.32 -22.28 -21.93
C ILE A 560 20.82 -23.40 -22.84
N LEU A 561 22.04 -23.26 -23.30
CA LEU A 561 22.81 -24.30 -24.03
C LEU A 561 23.93 -24.79 -23.13
N GLY A 562 24.02 -26.10 -22.96
CA GLY A 562 25.05 -26.75 -22.17
C GLY A 562 25.84 -27.77 -22.99
N PHE A 563 27.13 -27.86 -22.72
CA PHE A 563 28.01 -28.89 -23.27
C PHE A 563 28.75 -29.55 -22.11
N ASN A 564 28.77 -30.88 -22.08
CA ASN A 564 29.53 -31.63 -21.09
C ASN A 564 30.31 -32.77 -21.76
N ALA A 565 31.52 -32.99 -21.29
CA ALA A 565 32.35 -34.12 -21.67
C ALA A 565 32.91 -34.77 -20.41
N ASN A 566 32.71 -36.07 -20.29
CA ASN A 566 33.22 -36.85 -19.17
C ASN A 566 34.23 -37.87 -19.73
N PHE A 567 35.47 -37.74 -19.27
CA PHE A 567 36.54 -38.64 -19.63
C PHE A 567 37.19 -39.19 -18.37
N SER A 568 37.23 -40.50 -18.23
CA SER A 568 37.96 -41.18 -17.17
C SER A 568 39.04 -42.07 -17.75
N SER A 569 40.23 -42.04 -17.20
CA SER A 569 41.34 -42.90 -17.62
C SER A 569 42.16 -43.30 -16.42
N GLU A 570 42.49 -44.58 -16.37
CA GLU A 570 43.50 -45.04 -15.41
C GLU A 570 44.89 -44.64 -15.88
N LEU A 571 45.60 -43.96 -15.01
CA LEU A 571 46.99 -43.57 -15.25
C LEU A 571 47.91 -44.33 -14.30
N PRO A 572 48.27 -45.63 -14.63
CA PRO A 572 49.08 -46.48 -13.77
C PRO A 572 50.45 -45.87 -13.45
N PHE A 573 50.95 -44.99 -14.32
CA PHE A 573 52.18 -44.24 -14.12
C PHE A 573 52.11 -43.30 -12.91
N LEU A 574 51.03 -42.53 -12.79
CA LEU A 574 50.86 -41.62 -11.65
C LEU A 574 50.70 -42.39 -10.33
N SER A 575 49.96 -43.48 -10.32
CA SER A 575 49.85 -44.34 -9.15
C SER A 575 51.20 -44.94 -8.70
N ARG A 576 52.07 -45.31 -9.67
CA ARG A 576 53.43 -45.77 -9.37
C ARG A 576 54.33 -44.65 -8.85
N LEU A 577 54.10 -43.41 -9.28
CA LEU A 577 54.88 -42.22 -8.88
C LEU A 577 54.45 -41.79 -7.46
N VAL A 578 53.15 -41.79 -7.14
CA VAL A 578 52.64 -41.49 -5.78
C VAL A 578 53.09 -42.54 -4.81
N ASN A 579 53.10 -43.82 -5.16
CA ASN A 579 53.57 -44.91 -4.28
C ASN A 579 55.12 -44.90 -4.01
N LYS A 580 55.87 -44.03 -4.73
CA LYS A 580 57.30 -43.83 -4.50
C LYS A 580 57.62 -42.62 -3.64
N LEU A 581 56.61 -41.82 -3.30
CA LEU A 581 56.80 -40.71 -2.37
C LEU A 581 56.87 -41.28 -0.93
N PRO A 582 57.89 -40.96 -0.13
CA PRO A 582 57.91 -41.39 1.26
C PRO A 582 56.81 -40.70 2.03
N ASN A 583 56.14 -41.47 2.91
CA ASN A 583 55.13 -40.93 3.82
C ASN A 583 55.71 -39.87 4.75
#